data_71ada14b751514177466597f3bd10392
#
_entry.id   71ada14b751514177466597f3bd10392
#
_cell.length_a   1.000
_cell.length_b   1.000
_cell.length_c   1.000
_cell.angle_alpha   90.00
_cell.angle_beta   90.00
_cell.angle_gamma   90.00
#
_symmetry.space_group_name_H-M   'P 1'
#
loop_
_entity.id
_entity.type
_entity.pdbx_description
1 polymer ?
#
loop_
_entity_poly.entity_id
_entity_poly.type
_entity_poly.pdbx_seq_one_letter_code
_entity_poly.pdbx_strand_id
1 'polypeptide(L)'
;MLFRSGWLLNSASARQLGLETSGHATRGTGGAPGAGATNVHLEPGPLSPAALMADIREGLYVTEMIGQGVNQVTGDYSRGASGFIIADGALARPVDEITIAGNLLDMFRALTPADDLEHRRSVNVPTLRIDGMTVAGA
;
A
#
# COMPACT_ATOMS: atom_id res chain seq x y z
N MET A 1 -6.48 -8.65 -11.96
CA MET A 1 -6.33 -8.86 -10.51
C MET A 1 -7.63 -9.45 -9.98
N LEU A 2 -7.62 -10.66 -9.43
CA LEU A 2 -8.80 -11.31 -8.83
C LEU A 2 -8.79 -10.99 -7.34
N PHE A 3 -9.69 -10.11 -6.90
CA PHE A 3 -9.92 -9.91 -5.47
C PHE A 3 -10.74 -11.08 -4.92
N ARG A 4 -10.16 -11.88 -4.04
CA ARG A 4 -10.92 -12.76 -3.17
C ARG A 4 -11.08 -12.04 -1.84
N SER A 5 -12.28 -11.56 -1.54
CA SER A 5 -12.62 -11.03 -0.23
C SER A 5 -13.26 -12.13 0.62
N GLY A 6 -12.79 -12.25 1.85
CA GLY A 6 -13.39 -13.11 2.88
C GLY A 6 -13.75 -12.27 4.11
N TRP A 7 -14.65 -12.79 4.93
CA TRP A 7 -15.00 -12.16 6.19
C TRP A 7 -13.92 -12.44 7.24
N LEU A 8 -13.43 -11.39 7.89
CA LEU A 8 -12.64 -11.51 9.10
C LEU A 8 -13.60 -11.55 10.29
N LEU A 9 -13.77 -12.73 10.90
CA LEU A 9 -14.76 -12.95 11.94
C LEU A 9 -14.10 -13.35 13.26
N ASN A 10 -14.44 -12.65 14.34
CA ASN A 10 -14.26 -13.14 15.68
C ASN A 10 -15.45 -14.04 16.10
N SER A 11 -15.37 -14.69 17.25
CA SER A 11 -16.41 -15.62 17.69
C SER A 11 -17.78 -14.95 17.92
N ALA A 12 -17.81 -13.67 18.32
CA ALA A 12 -19.07 -12.94 18.52
C ALA A 12 -19.73 -12.59 17.18
N SER A 13 -18.98 -12.02 16.24
CA SER A 13 -19.46 -11.71 14.89
C SER A 13 -19.90 -12.96 14.12
N ALA A 14 -19.14 -14.05 14.22
CA ALA A 14 -19.48 -15.32 13.60
C ALA A 14 -20.82 -15.86 14.12
N ARG A 15 -21.02 -15.85 15.44
CA ARG A 15 -22.28 -16.30 16.04
C ARG A 15 -23.47 -15.43 15.62
N GLN A 16 -23.28 -14.10 15.55
CA GLN A 16 -24.32 -13.16 15.14
C GLN A 16 -24.76 -13.36 13.68
N LEU A 17 -23.80 -13.76 12.81
CA LEU A 17 -24.06 -14.01 11.39
C LEU A 17 -24.44 -15.45 11.07
N GLY A 18 -24.42 -16.35 12.06
CA GLY A 18 -24.65 -17.79 11.82
C GLY A 18 -23.54 -18.47 11.02
N LEU A 19 -22.30 -17.95 11.12
CA LEU A 19 -21.12 -18.43 10.40
C LEU A 19 -20.08 -19.02 11.37
N GLU A 20 -19.09 -19.71 10.84
CA GLU A 20 -17.92 -20.14 11.60
C GLU A 20 -16.93 -18.97 11.80
N THR A 21 -16.24 -18.97 12.94
CA THR A 21 -15.18 -17.98 13.19
C THR A 21 -13.99 -18.21 12.28
N SER A 22 -13.43 -17.13 11.73
CA SER A 22 -12.16 -17.20 10.98
C SER A 22 -10.91 -17.04 11.85
N GLY A 23 -11.08 -16.95 13.19
CA GLY A 23 -9.96 -16.81 14.14
C GLY A 23 -9.34 -15.41 14.18
N HIS A 24 -9.93 -14.42 13.55
CA HIS A 24 -9.38 -13.06 13.43
C HIS A 24 -9.88 -12.13 14.57
N ALA A 25 -9.81 -12.59 15.80
CA ALA A 25 -10.13 -11.74 16.96
C ALA A 25 -8.93 -10.86 17.33
N THR A 26 -9.16 -9.55 17.42
CA THR A 26 -8.20 -8.58 17.95
C THR A 26 -8.81 -7.84 19.13
N ARG A 27 -7.99 -7.45 20.12
CA ARG A 27 -8.45 -6.72 21.30
C ARG A 27 -7.44 -5.67 21.74
N GLY A 28 -7.88 -4.45 21.90
CA GLY A 28 -7.16 -3.41 22.64
C GLY A 28 -7.43 -3.47 24.14
N THR A 29 -6.63 -2.77 24.93
CA THR A 29 -6.63 -2.75 26.42
C THR A 29 -7.87 -2.16 27.04
N GLY A 30 -8.93 -1.96 26.56
CA GLY A 30 -10.13 -1.35 27.17
C GLY A 30 -11.42 -1.63 26.42
N GLY A 31 -11.36 -2.45 25.37
CA GLY A 31 -12.51 -2.70 24.53
C GLY A 31 -12.94 -4.15 24.43
N ALA A 32 -14.12 -4.39 23.87
CA ALA A 32 -14.56 -5.71 23.46
C ALA A 32 -13.70 -6.22 22.27
N PRO A 33 -13.56 -7.55 22.10
CA PRO A 33 -12.86 -8.08 20.93
C PRO A 33 -13.53 -7.64 19.62
N GLY A 34 -12.74 -7.06 18.73
CA GLY A 34 -13.13 -6.77 17.35
C GLY A 34 -12.61 -7.81 16.37
N ALA A 35 -12.93 -7.66 15.09
CA ALA A 35 -12.32 -8.42 14.02
C ALA A 35 -11.20 -7.60 13.35
N GLY A 36 -10.07 -8.23 13.02
CA GLY A 36 -8.96 -7.57 12.36
C GLY A 36 -7.98 -8.55 11.75
N ALA A 37 -7.23 -8.10 10.76
CA ALA A 37 -6.18 -8.89 10.15
C ALA A 37 -4.96 -9.01 11.07
N THR A 38 -4.32 -10.17 11.10
CA THR A 38 -3.09 -10.43 11.85
C THR A 38 -1.86 -10.42 10.95
N ASN A 39 -1.94 -11.07 9.80
CA ASN A 39 -0.90 -11.08 8.79
C ASN A 39 -1.51 -10.70 7.45
N VAL A 40 -0.96 -9.66 6.84
CA VAL A 40 -1.40 -9.15 5.54
C VAL A 40 -0.21 -9.05 4.62
N HIS A 41 -0.34 -9.50 3.40
CA HIS A 41 0.66 -9.23 2.38
C HIS A 41 -0.01 -8.94 1.05
N LEU A 42 0.67 -8.16 0.24
CA LEU A 42 0.29 -7.97 -1.15
C LEU A 42 1.02 -9.03 -1.99
N GLU A 43 0.28 -9.77 -2.81
CA GLU A 43 0.85 -10.74 -3.74
C GLU A 43 1.91 -10.08 -4.63
N PRO A 44 3.12 -10.67 -4.75
CA PRO A 44 4.15 -10.13 -5.62
C PRO A 44 3.76 -10.24 -7.09
N GLY A 45 4.29 -9.33 -7.90
CA GLY A 45 4.19 -9.36 -9.34
C GLY A 45 5.30 -10.20 -9.98
N PRO A 46 5.33 -10.30 -11.31
CA PRO A 46 6.35 -11.07 -12.03
C PRO A 46 7.61 -10.26 -12.38
N LEU A 47 7.64 -8.95 -12.17
CA LEU A 47 8.72 -8.06 -12.61
C LEU A 47 9.53 -7.57 -11.42
N SER A 48 10.84 -7.48 -11.60
CA SER A 48 11.72 -6.87 -10.60
C SER A 48 11.47 -5.35 -10.47
N PRO A 49 11.85 -4.71 -9.36
CA PRO A 49 11.75 -3.24 -9.22
C PRO A 49 12.43 -2.49 -10.37
N ALA A 50 13.60 -2.97 -10.82
CA ALA A 50 14.30 -2.38 -11.95
C ALA A 50 13.51 -2.51 -13.27
N ALA A 51 12.87 -3.65 -13.50
CA ALA A 51 12.02 -3.86 -14.67
C ALA A 51 10.75 -3.00 -14.64
N LEU A 52 10.19 -2.74 -13.44
CA LEU A 52 9.07 -1.82 -13.28
C LEU A 52 9.44 -0.35 -13.55
N MET A 53 10.70 0.03 -13.39
CA MET A 53 11.18 1.39 -13.68
C MET A 53 11.58 1.59 -15.14
N ALA A 54 11.93 0.54 -15.87
CA ALA A 54 12.64 0.60 -17.15
C ALA A 54 11.93 1.43 -18.23
N ASP A 55 10.60 1.52 -18.22
CA ASP A 55 9.80 2.28 -19.18
C ASP A 55 9.33 3.66 -18.66
N ILE A 56 9.74 4.04 -17.44
CA ILE A 56 9.38 5.32 -16.83
C ILE A 56 10.31 6.41 -17.38
N ARG A 57 9.76 7.32 -18.18
CA ARG A 57 10.52 8.47 -18.70
C ARG A 57 10.80 9.49 -17.62
N GLU A 58 9.80 9.78 -16.80
CA GLU A 58 9.88 10.70 -15.67
C GLU A 58 9.03 10.16 -14.52
N GLY A 59 9.61 10.08 -13.33
CA GLY A 59 8.94 9.53 -12.15
C GLY A 59 9.71 9.78 -10.87
N LEU A 60 9.20 9.22 -9.78
CA LEU A 60 9.77 9.33 -8.46
C LEU A 60 9.92 7.95 -7.82
N TYR A 61 11.12 7.61 -7.40
CA TYR A 61 11.40 6.48 -6.53
C TYR A 61 11.40 6.95 -5.08
N VAL A 62 10.32 6.64 -4.35
CA VAL A 62 10.13 7.05 -2.95
C VAL A 62 10.89 6.12 -2.03
N THR A 63 11.75 6.64 -1.18
CA THR A 63 12.46 5.90 -0.13
C THR A 63 11.89 6.15 1.26
N GLU A 64 11.30 7.33 1.47
CA GLU A 64 10.72 7.73 2.75
C GLU A 64 9.44 8.53 2.52
N MET A 65 8.48 8.33 3.41
CA MET A 65 7.23 9.09 3.44
C MET A 65 7.02 9.75 4.79
N ILE A 66 6.64 11.02 4.78
CA ILE A 66 6.47 11.85 5.97
C ILE A 66 5.00 12.24 6.13
N GLY A 67 4.54 12.26 7.39
CA GLY A 67 3.18 12.67 7.73
C GLY A 67 2.11 11.60 7.50
N GLN A 68 0.87 11.98 7.76
CA GLN A 68 -0.33 11.19 7.50
C GLN A 68 -1.28 12.05 6.69
N GLY A 69 -1.62 11.62 5.50
CA GLY A 69 -2.43 12.40 4.58
C GLY A 69 -3.44 11.54 3.83
N VAL A 70 -4.25 10.77 4.57
CA VAL A 70 -5.31 9.94 4.00
C VAL A 70 -6.66 10.40 4.55
N ASN A 71 -7.54 10.84 3.67
CA ASN A 71 -8.95 11.02 3.99
C ASN A 71 -9.70 9.72 3.68
N GLN A 72 -10.08 8.98 4.71
CA GLN A 72 -10.76 7.69 4.55
C GLN A 72 -12.17 7.79 3.97
N VAL A 73 -12.77 8.97 3.97
CA VAL A 73 -14.13 9.18 3.44
C VAL A 73 -14.08 9.48 1.94
N THR A 74 -13.20 10.37 1.51
CA THR A 74 -13.08 10.78 0.11
C THR A 74 -12.07 9.95 -0.68
N GLY A 75 -11.15 9.27 0.00
CA GLY A 75 -10.03 8.56 -0.61
C GLY A 75 -8.85 9.46 -0.97
N ASP A 76 -8.91 10.76 -0.66
CA ASP A 76 -7.82 11.67 -0.99
C ASP A 76 -6.56 11.31 -0.21
N TYR A 77 -5.45 11.29 -0.93
CA TYR A 77 -4.13 10.94 -0.43
C TYR A 77 -3.16 12.06 -0.74
N SER A 78 -2.41 12.54 0.27
CA SER A 78 -1.34 13.51 0.10
C SER A 78 -0.31 13.34 1.20
N ARG A 79 0.97 13.12 0.83
CA ARG A 79 2.06 12.93 1.80
C ARG A 79 3.33 13.60 1.32
N GLY A 80 4.12 14.07 2.30
CA GLY A 80 5.51 14.41 2.06
C GLY A 80 6.33 13.15 1.72
N ALA A 81 7.30 13.29 0.85
CA ALA A 81 8.17 12.20 0.41
C ALA A 81 9.59 12.68 0.11
N SER A 82 10.54 11.77 0.26
CA SER A 82 11.91 11.90 -0.19
C SER A 82 12.31 10.67 -1.00
N GLY A 83 13.29 10.82 -1.87
CA GLY A 83 13.75 9.72 -2.71
C GLY A 83 14.62 10.16 -3.87
N PHE A 84 14.41 9.58 -5.03
CA PHE A 84 15.18 9.85 -6.24
C PHE A 84 14.27 10.11 -7.43
N ILE A 85 14.62 11.06 -8.27
CA ILE A 85 13.98 11.19 -9.58
C ILE A 85 14.34 9.98 -10.42
N ILE A 86 13.35 9.43 -11.12
CA ILE A 86 13.54 8.47 -12.20
C ILE A 86 13.56 9.25 -13.49
N ALA A 87 14.63 9.10 -14.28
CA ALA A 87 14.75 9.64 -15.62
C ALA A 87 15.14 8.52 -16.58
N ASP A 88 14.34 8.32 -17.63
CA ASP A 88 14.55 7.31 -18.67
C ASP A 88 14.89 5.91 -18.11
N GLY A 89 14.10 5.46 -17.13
CA GLY A 89 14.20 4.14 -16.53
C GLY A 89 15.29 3.97 -15.47
N ALA A 90 16.01 5.03 -15.08
CA ALA A 90 17.10 4.97 -14.13
C ALA A 90 16.95 6.00 -13.00
N LEU A 91 17.51 5.68 -11.84
CA LEU A 91 17.60 6.61 -10.72
C LEU A 91 18.60 7.73 -11.10
N ALA A 92 18.15 8.99 -11.07
CA ALA A 92 18.95 10.16 -11.41
C ALA A 92 19.43 10.89 -10.15
N ARG A 93 18.77 11.97 -9.75
CA ARG A 93 19.20 12.79 -8.60
C ARG A 93 18.32 12.55 -7.37
N PRO A 94 18.87 12.68 -6.16
CA PRO A 94 18.06 12.67 -4.95
C PRO A 94 17.15 13.90 -4.89
N VAL A 95 16.00 13.74 -4.25
CA VAL A 95 15.04 14.81 -3.97
C VAL A 95 14.46 14.65 -2.57
N ASP A 96 14.15 15.77 -1.96
CA ASP A 96 13.56 15.86 -0.64
C ASP A 96 12.45 16.93 -0.61
N GLU A 97 11.67 16.94 0.47
CA GLU A 97 10.60 17.93 0.69
C GLU A 97 9.58 18.01 -0.46
N ILE A 98 9.34 16.90 -1.13
CA ILE A 98 8.33 16.82 -2.18
C ILE A 98 7.00 16.31 -1.63
N THR A 99 5.92 16.63 -2.33
CA THR A 99 4.57 16.13 -2.01
C THR A 99 4.11 15.20 -3.12
N ILE A 100 3.64 14.01 -2.74
CA ILE A 100 2.93 13.09 -3.61
C ILE A 100 1.44 13.09 -3.26
N ALA A 101 0.58 13.16 -4.26
CA ALA A 101 -0.86 13.20 -4.06
C ALA A 101 -1.62 12.37 -5.09
N GLY A 102 -2.80 11.91 -4.71
CA GLY A 102 -3.69 11.13 -5.55
C GLY A 102 -5.00 10.78 -4.85
N ASN A 103 -5.77 9.87 -5.43
CA ASN A 103 -6.93 9.28 -4.78
C ASN A 103 -6.69 7.78 -4.61
N LEU A 104 -6.95 7.24 -3.41
CA LEU A 104 -6.67 5.84 -3.07
C LEU A 104 -7.32 4.84 -4.03
N LEU A 105 -8.55 5.11 -4.49
CA LEU A 105 -9.23 4.19 -5.41
C LEU A 105 -8.50 4.11 -6.76
N ASP A 106 -8.03 5.24 -7.26
CA ASP A 106 -7.29 5.29 -8.52
C ASP A 106 -5.89 4.74 -8.35
N MET A 107 -5.22 5.05 -7.23
CA MET A 107 -3.92 4.47 -6.87
C MET A 107 -3.98 2.93 -6.81
N PHE A 108 -5.01 2.35 -6.16
CA PHE A 108 -5.17 0.90 -6.10
C PHE A 108 -5.48 0.26 -7.47
N ARG A 109 -6.15 0.97 -8.38
CA ARG A 109 -6.39 0.50 -9.75
C ARG A 109 -5.14 0.53 -10.61
N ALA A 110 -4.29 1.54 -10.40
CA ALA A 110 -3.04 1.75 -11.13
C ALA A 110 -1.82 1.04 -10.52
N LEU A 111 -2.02 0.30 -9.42
CA LEU A 111 -0.96 -0.34 -8.67
C LEU A 111 -0.42 -1.58 -9.37
N THR A 112 0.90 -1.63 -9.54
CA THR A 112 1.63 -2.80 -10.07
C THR A 112 2.69 -3.22 -9.06
N PRO A 113 2.61 -4.43 -8.45
CA PRO A 113 3.61 -4.92 -7.52
C PRO A 113 4.83 -5.51 -8.24
N ALA A 114 5.99 -5.38 -7.61
CA ALA A 114 7.21 -6.07 -7.99
C ALA A 114 7.30 -7.51 -7.43
N ASP A 115 8.38 -8.22 -7.73
CA ASP A 115 8.64 -9.60 -7.28
C ASP A 115 9.43 -9.70 -5.97
N ASP A 116 9.78 -8.58 -5.35
CA ASP A 116 10.69 -8.47 -4.20
C ASP A 116 9.99 -8.55 -2.82
N LEU A 117 8.85 -9.25 -2.72
CA LEU A 117 8.15 -9.42 -1.45
C LEU A 117 8.99 -10.17 -0.42
N GLU A 118 9.18 -9.55 0.73
CA GLU A 118 9.82 -10.17 1.90
C GLU A 118 8.88 -10.19 3.10
N HIS A 119 8.76 -11.34 3.75
CA HIS A 119 7.94 -11.53 4.96
C HIS A 119 8.74 -11.18 6.22
N ARG A 120 8.72 -9.92 6.64
CA ARG A 120 9.47 -9.44 7.82
C ARG A 120 8.59 -8.97 8.98
N ARG A 121 7.32 -8.64 8.71
CA ARG A 121 6.38 -8.02 9.66
C ARG A 121 4.98 -8.62 9.54
N SER A 122 4.05 -8.11 10.30
CA SER A 122 2.63 -8.47 10.15
C SER A 122 1.99 -7.92 8.87
N VAL A 123 2.53 -6.83 8.33
CA VAL A 123 2.12 -6.27 7.04
C VAL A 123 3.35 -6.21 6.14
N ASN A 124 3.27 -6.87 5.00
CA ASN A 124 4.38 -6.97 4.04
C ASN A 124 3.89 -6.61 2.65
N VAL A 125 4.63 -5.75 1.98
CA VAL A 125 4.37 -5.35 0.60
C VAL A 125 5.68 -5.36 -0.19
N PRO A 126 5.67 -5.76 -1.46
CA PRO A 126 6.83 -5.59 -2.33
C PRO A 126 6.98 -4.12 -2.74
N THR A 127 8.00 -3.80 -3.52
CA THR A 127 8.07 -2.51 -4.23
C THR A 127 6.83 -2.34 -5.10
N LEU A 128 6.24 -1.15 -5.08
CA LEU A 128 5.00 -0.82 -5.80
C LEU A 128 5.24 0.29 -6.80
N ARG A 129 4.77 0.10 -8.03
CA ARG A 129 4.60 1.18 -9.00
C ARG A 129 3.15 1.64 -8.99
N ILE A 130 2.95 2.94 -8.96
CA ILE A 130 1.63 3.58 -9.04
C ILE A 130 1.72 4.68 -10.08
N ASP A 131 1.01 4.50 -11.17
CA ASP A 131 0.96 5.50 -12.24
C ASP A 131 -0.11 6.57 -11.97
N GLY A 132 0.10 7.78 -12.52
CA GLY A 132 -0.89 8.86 -12.49
C GLY A 132 -0.96 9.66 -11.20
N MET A 133 0.02 9.52 -10.30
CA MET A 133 0.10 10.38 -9.10
C MET A 133 0.61 11.78 -9.45
N THR A 134 0.16 12.76 -8.69
CA THR A 134 0.70 14.13 -8.75
C THR A 134 1.92 14.25 -7.86
N VAL A 135 2.99 14.81 -8.40
CA VAL A 135 4.22 15.15 -7.67
C VAL A 135 4.42 16.66 -7.71
N ALA A 136 4.67 17.28 -6.56
CA ALA A 136 4.90 18.72 -6.44
C ALA A 136 6.12 19.01 -5.55
N GLY A 137 6.86 20.07 -5.85
CA GLY A 137 8.04 20.52 -5.10
C GLY A 137 9.36 19.91 -5.60
N ALA A 138 9.40 19.21 -6.71
CA ALA A 138 10.62 18.62 -7.28
C ALA A 138 11.36 19.59 -8.21
#